data_cfefbefb984593a64e20884eaee73d3b
#
_entry.id   cfefbefb984593a64e20884eaee73d3b
#
_cell.length_a   1.000
_cell.length_b   1.000
_cell.length_c   1.000
_cell.angle_alpha   90.00
_cell.angle_beta   90.00
_cell.angle_gamma   90.00
#
_symmetry.space_group_name_H-M   'P 1'
#
loop_
_entity.id
_entity.type
_entity.pdbx_description
1 polymer ?
#
loop_
_entity_poly.entity_id
_entity_poly.type
_entity_poly.pdbx_seq_one_letter_code
_entity_poly.pdbx_strand_id
1 'polypeptide(L)'
;MNSSHSHVAVVEASATVQPSPVPFWRKSRKRLVYQAFLALTTVFTTTAFGMRYMYNFHQGLPPLVTETDIFPYTWITQNLQHLRDGLPFSLTLIAILLCHEFGHFLTCRRYNVKATLPYLLPAPTLSGTAGAIIRLRSRITTRRALLEVGAFGPLFGVIAAIPCIIAGLCLSTSISPAAATMDVPFRINNPLLFTLLRRLILPFHPGIPTVHNILPHPMLVAAWIGIFITSLNLLPAGQLDGGHIMYALSPDAHRTSGKITVLFALIAGTFCWVGWYLWCFLLFLPGMRHP
;
A
#
# COMPACT_ATOMS: atom_id res chain seq x y z
N MET A 1 28.62 65.92 -42.46
CA MET A 1 27.30 65.66 -43.00
C MET A 1 27.23 64.21 -43.38
N ASN A 2 26.70 63.41 -42.54
CA ASN A 2 26.25 62.04 -42.84
C ASN A 2 25.33 61.55 -41.69
N SER A 3 24.06 61.57 -41.96
CA SER A 3 23.01 61.10 -41.10
C SER A 3 22.88 59.61 -41.31
N SER A 4 23.25 58.83 -40.30
CA SER A 4 22.97 57.38 -40.22
C SER A 4 21.67 57.17 -39.52
N HIS A 5 20.63 56.76 -40.24
CA HIS A 5 19.37 56.23 -39.70
C HIS A 5 19.59 54.83 -39.17
N SER A 6 19.49 54.66 -37.87
CA SER A 6 19.41 53.38 -37.22
C SER A 6 17.99 52.82 -37.32
N HIS A 7 17.80 51.79 -38.14
CA HIS A 7 16.58 51.00 -38.16
C HIS A 7 16.53 50.14 -36.90
N VAL A 8 15.63 50.51 -35.98
CA VAL A 8 15.24 49.63 -34.87
C VAL A 8 14.32 48.58 -35.45
N ALA A 9 14.84 47.35 -35.59
CA ALA A 9 14.01 46.20 -35.90
C ALA A 9 13.13 45.86 -34.69
N VAL A 10 11.83 46.11 -34.81
CA VAL A 10 10.82 45.60 -33.85
C VAL A 10 10.73 44.09 -34.04
N VAL A 11 11.32 43.34 -33.10
CA VAL A 11 11.13 41.90 -33.01
C VAL A 11 9.71 41.69 -32.49
N GLU A 12 8.78 41.37 -33.39
CA GLU A 12 7.47 40.84 -32.99
C GLU A 12 7.69 39.57 -32.19
N ALA A 13 7.43 39.65 -30.90
CA ALA A 13 7.35 38.47 -30.01
C ALA A 13 6.18 37.60 -30.49
N SER A 14 6.49 36.58 -31.26
CA SER A 14 5.52 35.52 -31.58
C SER A 14 4.97 34.95 -30.29
N ALA A 15 3.72 35.27 -30.00
CA ALA A 15 2.97 34.68 -28.90
C ALA A 15 2.99 33.17 -29.07
N THR A 16 3.81 32.47 -28.27
CA THR A 16 3.78 31.03 -28.20
C THR A 16 2.42 30.63 -27.69
N VAL A 17 1.56 30.16 -28.60
CA VAL A 17 0.26 29.57 -28.29
C VAL A 17 0.53 28.41 -27.29
N GLN A 18 0.25 28.65 -26.03
CA GLN A 18 0.30 27.57 -25.03
C GLN A 18 -0.72 26.53 -25.46
N PRO A 19 -0.32 25.27 -25.64
CA PRO A 19 -1.28 24.22 -25.99
C PRO A 19 -2.33 24.14 -24.88
N SER A 20 -3.60 24.24 -25.26
CA SER A 20 -4.75 24.10 -24.38
C SER A 20 -4.57 22.88 -23.47
N PRO A 21 -4.90 22.94 -22.17
CA PRO A 21 -4.74 21.81 -21.25
C PRO A 21 -5.55 20.63 -21.77
N VAL A 22 -4.85 19.59 -22.23
CA VAL A 22 -5.49 18.36 -22.70
C VAL A 22 -6.34 17.80 -21.56
N PRO A 23 -7.63 17.57 -21.75
CA PRO A 23 -8.50 17.09 -20.70
C PRO A 23 -7.93 15.83 -20.07
N PHE A 24 -7.95 15.77 -18.73
CA PHE A 24 -7.41 14.71 -17.87
C PHE A 24 -7.84 13.28 -18.28
N TRP A 25 -9.04 13.12 -18.91
CA TRP A 25 -9.61 11.83 -19.32
C TRP A 25 -9.22 11.33 -20.72
N ARG A 26 -8.46 12.09 -21.49
CA ARG A 26 -7.97 11.59 -22.80
C ARG A 26 -6.79 10.64 -22.61
N LYS A 27 -7.06 9.54 -21.90
CA LYS A 27 -6.12 8.43 -21.77
C LYS A 27 -6.08 7.63 -23.07
N SER A 28 -4.89 7.22 -23.49
CA SER A 28 -4.77 6.19 -24.50
C SER A 28 -5.55 4.94 -24.06
N ARG A 29 -6.46 4.42 -24.90
CA ARG A 29 -7.23 3.19 -24.64
C ARG A 29 -6.32 2.04 -24.16
N LYS A 30 -5.12 1.93 -24.74
CA LYS A 30 -4.12 0.93 -24.36
C LYS A 30 -3.76 0.97 -22.86
N ARG A 31 -3.63 2.17 -22.29
CA ARG A 31 -3.31 2.33 -20.86
C ARG A 31 -4.47 1.91 -19.95
N LEU A 32 -5.69 2.27 -20.30
CA LEU A 32 -6.87 1.87 -19.54
C LEU A 32 -7.05 0.34 -19.56
N VAL A 33 -6.86 -0.28 -20.73
CA VAL A 33 -6.90 -1.74 -20.86
C VAL A 33 -5.82 -2.39 -19.98
N TYR A 34 -4.59 -1.87 -19.99
CA TYR A 34 -3.51 -2.38 -19.14
C TYR A 34 -3.81 -2.21 -17.64
N GLN A 35 -4.33 -1.05 -17.22
CA GLN A 35 -4.74 -0.84 -15.81
C GLN A 35 -5.88 -1.78 -15.40
N ALA A 36 -6.89 -1.96 -16.28
CA ALA A 36 -7.98 -2.89 -16.02
C ALA A 36 -7.49 -4.35 -15.94
N PHE A 37 -6.58 -4.75 -16.83
CA PHE A 37 -5.96 -6.08 -16.78
C PHE A 37 -5.23 -6.31 -15.45
N LEU A 38 -4.36 -5.38 -15.04
CA LEU A 38 -3.65 -5.49 -13.77
C LEU A 38 -4.63 -5.53 -12.58
N ALA A 39 -5.67 -4.69 -12.60
CA ALA A 39 -6.67 -4.67 -11.54
C ALA A 39 -7.42 -6.00 -11.44
N LEU A 40 -7.89 -6.54 -12.56
CA LEU A 40 -8.58 -7.85 -12.59
C LEU A 40 -7.67 -8.99 -12.14
N THR A 41 -6.42 -9.00 -12.59
CA THR A 41 -5.44 -9.99 -12.16
C THR A 41 -5.18 -9.87 -10.65
N THR A 42 -5.06 -8.64 -10.11
CA THR A 42 -4.87 -8.44 -8.66
C THR A 42 -6.09 -8.87 -7.86
N VAL A 43 -7.31 -8.55 -8.32
CA VAL A 43 -8.54 -9.06 -7.68
C VAL A 43 -8.53 -10.59 -7.65
N PHE A 44 -8.19 -11.23 -8.77
CA PHE A 44 -8.13 -12.69 -8.83
C PHE A 44 -7.08 -13.26 -7.88
N THR A 45 -5.85 -12.76 -7.91
CA THR A 45 -4.76 -13.27 -7.06
C THR A 45 -5.06 -13.04 -5.58
N THR A 46 -5.51 -11.85 -5.17
CA THR A 46 -5.87 -11.58 -3.77
C THR A 46 -7.05 -12.44 -3.31
N THR A 47 -8.05 -12.68 -4.17
CA THR A 47 -9.18 -13.55 -3.86
C THR A 47 -8.73 -15.00 -3.68
N ALA A 48 -7.82 -15.47 -4.53
CA ALA A 48 -7.27 -16.83 -4.45
C ALA A 48 -6.51 -17.07 -3.14
N PHE A 49 -5.69 -16.11 -2.69
CA PHE A 49 -5.04 -16.21 -1.37
C PHE A 49 -6.06 -16.07 -0.22
N GLY A 50 -7.00 -15.14 -0.33
CA GLY A 50 -8.08 -14.94 0.64
C GLY A 50 -8.93 -16.19 0.86
N MET A 51 -9.14 -17.00 -0.18
CA MET A 51 -9.85 -18.27 -0.12
C MET A 51 -9.15 -19.25 0.85
N ARG A 52 -7.82 -19.31 0.84
CA ARG A 52 -7.07 -20.16 1.77
C ARG A 52 -7.23 -19.70 3.21
N TYR A 53 -7.18 -18.38 3.45
CA TYR A 53 -7.41 -17.82 4.79
C TYR A 53 -8.82 -18.09 5.30
N MET A 54 -9.84 -18.02 4.44
CA MET A 54 -11.22 -18.33 4.82
C MET A 54 -11.39 -19.81 5.10
N TYR A 55 -10.78 -20.69 4.32
CA TYR A 55 -10.78 -22.12 4.59
C TYR A 55 -10.17 -22.44 5.97
N ASN A 56 -8.99 -21.92 6.28
CA ASN A 56 -8.35 -22.12 7.57
C ASN A 56 -9.24 -21.56 8.72
N PHE A 57 -9.84 -20.39 8.52
CA PHE A 57 -10.76 -19.80 9.48
C PHE A 57 -11.97 -20.71 9.78
N HIS A 58 -12.61 -21.28 8.75
CA HIS A 58 -13.73 -22.22 8.93
C HIS A 58 -13.32 -23.55 9.63
N GLN A 59 -12.06 -23.94 9.49
CA GLN A 59 -11.52 -25.11 10.20
C GLN A 59 -11.07 -24.77 11.65
N GLY A 60 -11.23 -23.53 12.09
CA GLY A 60 -10.75 -23.09 13.42
C GLY A 60 -9.22 -23.00 13.51
N LEU A 61 -8.53 -22.91 12.38
CA LEU A 61 -7.07 -22.89 12.27
C LEU A 61 -6.52 -21.47 12.09
N PRO A 62 -5.30 -21.19 12.56
CA PRO A 62 -4.61 -19.93 12.28
C PRO A 62 -4.54 -19.61 10.78
N PRO A 63 -4.39 -18.33 10.38
CA PRO A 63 -4.31 -17.95 8.96
C PRO A 63 -3.23 -18.67 8.18
N LEU A 64 -2.09 -18.96 8.80
CA LEU A 64 -0.95 -19.68 8.26
C LEU A 64 -0.61 -20.83 9.21
N VAL A 65 -0.82 -22.06 8.78
CA VAL A 65 -0.58 -23.27 9.58
C VAL A 65 0.74 -23.93 9.21
N THR A 66 1.04 -23.95 7.89
CA THR A 66 2.22 -24.62 7.34
C THR A 66 2.97 -23.66 6.42
N GLU A 67 4.21 -23.99 6.10
CA GLU A 67 4.99 -23.24 5.10
C GLU A 67 4.31 -23.25 3.72
N THR A 68 3.54 -24.30 3.41
CA THR A 68 2.79 -24.39 2.15
C THR A 68 1.65 -23.36 2.09
N ASP A 69 1.19 -22.83 3.23
CA ASP A 69 0.18 -21.74 3.27
C ASP A 69 0.77 -20.40 2.80
N ILE A 70 2.08 -20.27 2.84
CA ILE A 70 2.77 -19.07 2.31
C ILE A 70 2.62 -19.00 0.80
N PHE A 71 2.65 -20.17 0.11
CA PHE A 71 2.50 -20.29 -1.35
C PHE A 71 1.53 -21.44 -1.70
N PRO A 72 0.22 -21.28 -1.44
CA PRO A 72 -0.76 -22.39 -1.52
C PRO A 72 -1.23 -22.67 -2.97
N TYR A 73 -0.35 -22.59 -3.97
CA TYR A 73 -0.75 -22.66 -5.38
C TYR A 73 -1.42 -23.98 -5.75
N THR A 74 -0.86 -25.10 -5.33
CA THR A 74 -1.43 -26.43 -5.60
C THR A 74 -2.81 -26.56 -4.96
N TRP A 75 -2.96 -26.12 -3.70
CA TRP A 75 -4.24 -26.16 -3.02
C TRP A 75 -5.27 -25.23 -3.72
N ILE A 76 -4.87 -24.02 -4.12
CA ILE A 76 -5.73 -23.06 -4.83
C ILE A 76 -6.26 -23.68 -6.12
N THR A 77 -5.39 -24.28 -6.94
CA THR A 77 -5.80 -24.85 -8.23
C THR A 77 -6.79 -26.02 -8.08
N GLN A 78 -6.70 -26.78 -7.00
CA GLN A 78 -7.61 -27.89 -6.70
C GLN A 78 -8.95 -27.45 -6.09
N ASN A 79 -9.07 -26.20 -5.59
CA ASN A 79 -10.24 -25.71 -4.84
C ASN A 79 -10.88 -24.46 -5.46
N LEU A 80 -10.70 -24.19 -6.75
CA LEU A 80 -11.22 -22.97 -7.41
C LEU A 80 -12.73 -22.77 -7.29
N GLN A 81 -13.52 -23.82 -7.02
CA GLN A 81 -14.95 -23.74 -6.75
C GLN A 81 -15.28 -22.87 -5.52
N HIS A 82 -14.33 -22.72 -4.59
CA HIS A 82 -14.48 -21.92 -3.37
C HIS A 82 -13.91 -20.49 -3.52
N LEU A 83 -13.56 -20.04 -4.74
CA LEU A 83 -12.93 -18.75 -4.96
C LEU A 83 -13.70 -17.57 -4.35
N ARG A 84 -15.05 -17.65 -4.31
CA ARG A 84 -15.91 -16.59 -3.71
C ARG A 84 -15.61 -16.35 -2.23
N ASP A 85 -15.17 -17.37 -1.51
CA ASP A 85 -14.90 -17.30 -0.08
C ASP A 85 -13.71 -16.37 0.23
N GLY A 86 -12.86 -16.10 -0.76
CA GLY A 86 -11.75 -15.16 -0.66
C GLY A 86 -12.14 -13.68 -0.83
N LEU A 87 -13.36 -13.37 -1.28
CA LEU A 87 -13.78 -11.98 -1.54
C LEU A 87 -13.69 -11.05 -0.32
N PRO A 88 -14.06 -11.45 0.91
CA PRO A 88 -13.93 -10.57 2.08
C PRO A 88 -12.49 -10.09 2.29
N PHE A 89 -11.51 -10.98 2.12
CA PHE A 89 -10.09 -10.64 2.18
C PHE A 89 -9.70 -9.68 1.05
N SER A 90 -10.00 -10.06 -0.19
CA SER A 90 -9.62 -9.31 -1.40
C SER A 90 -10.18 -7.89 -1.40
N LEU A 91 -11.48 -7.76 -1.18
CA LEU A 91 -12.15 -6.44 -1.20
C LEU A 91 -11.62 -5.54 -0.09
N THR A 92 -11.39 -6.09 1.11
CA THR A 92 -10.82 -5.32 2.23
C THR A 92 -9.42 -4.81 1.90
N LEU A 93 -8.53 -5.69 1.43
CA LEU A 93 -7.15 -5.31 1.11
C LEU A 93 -7.11 -4.27 -0.02
N ILE A 94 -7.83 -4.53 -1.11
CA ILE A 94 -7.87 -3.63 -2.26
C ILE A 94 -8.48 -2.28 -1.89
N ALA A 95 -9.53 -2.23 -1.06
CA ALA A 95 -10.12 -0.98 -0.61
C ALA A 95 -9.10 -0.11 0.17
N ILE A 96 -8.35 -0.72 1.09
CA ILE A 96 -7.32 -0.02 1.87
C ILE A 96 -6.22 0.53 0.94
N LEU A 97 -5.70 -0.31 0.03
CA LEU A 97 -4.65 0.08 -0.90
C LEU A 97 -5.12 1.18 -1.87
N LEU A 98 -6.33 1.07 -2.41
CA LEU A 98 -6.88 2.09 -3.29
C LEU A 98 -7.14 3.40 -2.57
N CYS A 99 -7.63 3.38 -1.32
CA CYS A 99 -7.79 4.60 -0.52
C CYS A 99 -6.45 5.26 -0.23
N HIS A 100 -5.40 4.48 0.07
CA HIS A 100 -4.04 4.97 0.23
C HIS A 100 -3.58 5.74 -1.03
N GLU A 101 -3.62 5.10 -2.19
CA GLU A 101 -3.22 5.73 -3.46
C GLU A 101 -4.12 6.91 -3.85
N PHE A 102 -5.40 6.85 -3.47
CA PHE A 102 -6.34 7.93 -3.70
C PHE A 102 -6.01 9.18 -2.86
N GLY A 103 -5.48 9.01 -1.65
CA GLY A 103 -4.95 10.09 -0.83
C GLY A 103 -3.83 10.85 -1.54
N HIS A 104 -2.85 10.15 -2.08
CA HIS A 104 -1.79 10.74 -2.92
C HIS A 104 -2.37 11.43 -4.17
N PHE A 105 -3.29 10.76 -4.86
CA PHE A 105 -3.90 11.29 -6.08
C PHE A 105 -4.66 12.59 -5.83
N LEU A 106 -5.48 12.68 -4.78
CA LEU A 106 -6.22 13.89 -4.43
C LEU A 106 -5.27 15.04 -4.09
N THR A 107 -4.22 14.76 -3.35
CA THR A 107 -3.23 15.77 -2.96
C THR A 107 -2.45 16.25 -4.18
N CYS A 108 -2.02 15.34 -5.06
CA CYS A 108 -1.41 15.72 -6.34
C CYS A 108 -2.32 16.64 -7.15
N ARG A 109 -3.62 16.32 -7.23
CA ARG A 109 -4.60 17.15 -7.93
C ARG A 109 -4.76 18.53 -7.30
N ARG A 110 -4.75 18.63 -5.97
CA ARG A 110 -4.81 19.92 -5.24
C ARG A 110 -3.64 20.83 -5.60
N TYR A 111 -2.45 20.26 -5.80
CA TYR A 111 -1.23 21.01 -6.17
C TYR A 111 -0.98 21.07 -7.68
N ASN A 112 -1.95 20.74 -8.53
CA ASN A 112 -1.83 20.67 -9.98
C ASN A 112 -0.68 19.76 -10.47
N VAL A 113 -0.27 18.79 -9.67
CA VAL A 113 0.69 17.75 -10.03
C VAL A 113 -0.01 16.68 -10.85
N LYS A 114 0.47 16.42 -12.05
CA LYS A 114 -0.11 15.39 -12.94
C LYS A 114 0.24 13.99 -12.40
N ALA A 115 -0.75 13.22 -12.02
CA ALA A 115 -0.62 11.84 -11.59
C ALA A 115 -1.52 10.90 -12.40
N THR A 116 -1.17 9.61 -12.44
CA THR A 116 -2.03 8.58 -13.05
C THR A 116 -3.08 8.11 -12.04
N LEU A 117 -4.11 7.38 -12.50
CA LEU A 117 -4.90 6.56 -11.60
C LEU A 117 -4.03 5.44 -11.02
N PRO A 118 -4.40 4.89 -9.85
CA PRO A 118 -3.70 3.77 -9.24
C PRO A 118 -3.54 2.57 -10.17
N TYR A 119 -2.37 1.95 -10.10
CA TYR A 119 -2.08 0.64 -10.68
C TYR A 119 -2.05 -0.36 -9.52
N LEU A 120 -2.92 -1.33 -9.54
CA LEU A 120 -2.83 -2.48 -8.66
C LEU A 120 -1.79 -3.45 -9.22
N LEU A 121 -0.91 -3.96 -8.39
CA LEU A 121 0.20 -4.82 -8.79
C LEU A 121 -0.05 -6.24 -8.29
N PRO A 122 -0.44 -7.20 -9.16
CA PRO A 122 -0.55 -8.58 -8.75
C PRO A 122 0.84 -9.12 -8.41
N ALA A 123 0.96 -9.92 -7.38
CA ALA A 123 2.21 -10.56 -7.01
C ALA A 123 1.97 -11.93 -6.37
N PRO A 124 2.88 -12.88 -6.57
CA PRO A 124 2.83 -14.19 -5.94
C PRO A 124 3.34 -14.13 -4.49
N THR A 125 2.66 -13.33 -3.67
CA THR A 125 2.99 -13.11 -2.25
C THR A 125 1.85 -13.57 -1.36
N LEU A 126 2.07 -13.62 -0.04
CA LEU A 126 1.05 -13.92 0.98
C LEU A 126 -0.28 -13.16 0.81
N SER A 127 -0.23 -11.98 0.22
CA SER A 127 -1.41 -11.14 0.00
C SER A 127 -2.01 -11.27 -1.40
N GLY A 128 -1.32 -11.90 -2.35
CA GLY A 128 -1.70 -11.93 -3.75
C GLY A 128 -1.42 -10.60 -4.48
N THR A 129 -0.79 -9.61 -3.83
CA THR A 129 -0.46 -8.31 -4.40
C THR A 129 0.86 -7.77 -3.86
N ALA A 130 1.56 -6.99 -4.67
CA ALA A 130 2.68 -6.15 -4.24
C ALA A 130 2.25 -4.75 -3.79
N GLY A 131 0.94 -4.49 -3.71
CA GLY A 131 0.38 -3.20 -3.37
C GLY A 131 -0.24 -2.46 -4.55
N ALA A 132 -0.36 -1.15 -4.41
CA ALA A 132 -0.81 -0.25 -5.45
C ALA A 132 0.17 0.91 -5.58
N ILE A 133 0.22 1.54 -6.75
CA ILE A 133 1.09 2.69 -7.00
C ILE A 133 0.41 3.70 -7.91
N ILE A 134 0.63 5.00 -7.68
CA ILE A 134 0.40 6.05 -8.65
C ILE A 134 1.72 6.45 -9.32
N ARG A 135 1.65 6.90 -10.56
CA ARG A 135 2.82 7.42 -11.27
C ARG A 135 2.70 8.93 -11.43
N LEU A 136 3.62 9.67 -10.84
CA LEU A 136 3.75 11.11 -11.04
C LEU A 136 4.25 11.40 -12.46
N ARG A 137 3.68 12.41 -13.11
CA ARG A 137 4.03 12.85 -14.48
C ARG A 137 4.61 14.23 -14.53
N SER A 138 4.53 14.98 -13.45
CA SER A 138 5.18 16.27 -13.27
C SER A 138 5.92 16.29 -11.95
N ARG A 139 6.96 17.12 -11.87
CA ARG A 139 7.74 17.29 -10.64
C ARG A 139 6.89 18.02 -9.58
N ILE A 140 7.10 17.68 -8.33
CA ILE A 140 6.57 18.41 -7.19
C ILE A 140 7.56 19.54 -6.89
N THR A 141 7.11 20.78 -7.00
CA THR A 141 8.01 21.95 -6.94
C THR A 141 8.12 22.59 -5.55
N THR A 142 7.21 22.29 -4.64
CA THR A 142 7.20 22.89 -3.31
C THR A 142 7.36 21.85 -2.21
N ARG A 143 8.10 22.17 -1.15
CA ARG A 143 8.28 21.29 0.02
C ARG A 143 6.95 20.95 0.69
N ARG A 144 6.04 21.90 0.77
CA ARG A 144 4.70 21.68 1.34
C ARG A 144 3.91 20.65 0.56
N ALA A 145 3.89 20.74 -0.78
CA ALA A 145 3.21 19.77 -1.62
C ALA A 145 3.83 18.37 -1.47
N LEU A 146 5.16 18.28 -1.40
CA LEU A 146 5.85 17.02 -1.22
C LEU A 146 5.52 16.37 0.13
N LEU A 147 5.49 17.16 1.21
CA LEU A 147 5.11 16.70 2.54
C LEU A 147 3.65 16.22 2.58
N GLU A 148 2.73 17.02 2.03
CA GLU A 148 1.31 16.66 2.01
C GLU A 148 1.07 15.42 1.12
N VAL A 149 1.70 15.32 -0.05
CA VAL A 149 1.61 14.13 -0.90
C VAL A 149 2.11 12.90 -0.15
N GLY A 150 3.26 12.95 0.51
CA GLY A 150 3.79 11.83 1.28
C GLY A 150 2.91 11.43 2.48
N ALA A 151 2.21 12.38 3.12
CA ALA A 151 1.44 12.12 4.33
C ALA A 151 0.00 11.63 4.06
N PHE A 152 -0.66 12.15 3.03
CA PHE A 152 -2.10 11.88 2.83
C PHE A 152 -2.40 10.48 2.29
N GLY A 153 -1.47 9.84 1.58
CA GLY A 153 -1.63 8.43 1.21
C GLY A 153 -1.79 7.54 2.44
N PRO A 154 -0.79 7.45 3.31
CA PRO A 154 -0.86 6.68 4.54
C PRO A 154 -2.06 7.05 5.42
N LEU A 155 -2.38 8.33 5.55
CA LEU A 155 -3.52 8.79 6.34
C LEU A 155 -4.84 8.24 5.81
N PHE A 156 -5.08 8.30 4.51
CA PHE A 156 -6.29 7.75 3.88
C PHE A 156 -6.33 6.23 3.98
N GLY A 157 -5.18 5.55 3.86
CA GLY A 157 -5.06 4.11 4.06
C GLY A 157 -5.48 3.69 5.47
N VAL A 158 -5.00 4.40 6.50
CA VAL A 158 -5.37 4.14 7.91
C VAL A 158 -6.86 4.41 8.14
N ILE A 159 -7.40 5.53 7.64
CA ILE A 159 -8.84 5.86 7.76
C ILE A 159 -9.70 4.76 7.14
N ALA A 160 -9.33 4.25 5.96
CA ALA A 160 -10.04 3.16 5.31
C ALA A 160 -9.91 1.82 6.06
N ALA A 161 -8.77 1.59 6.73
CA ALA A 161 -8.55 0.37 7.49
C ALA A 161 -9.42 0.31 8.77
N ILE A 162 -9.75 1.44 9.39
CA ILE A 162 -10.53 1.47 10.64
C ILE A 162 -11.86 0.69 10.53
N PRO A 163 -12.77 0.98 9.59
CA PRO A 163 -14.02 0.23 9.48
C PRO A 163 -13.78 -1.25 9.12
N CYS A 164 -12.73 -1.54 8.34
CA CYS A 164 -12.37 -2.91 8.00
C CYS A 164 -11.86 -3.70 9.21
N ILE A 165 -11.08 -3.08 10.09
CA ILE A 165 -10.62 -3.68 11.35
C ILE A 165 -11.82 -3.93 12.27
N ILE A 166 -12.72 -2.95 12.40
CA ILE A 166 -13.94 -3.09 13.21
C ILE A 166 -14.77 -4.29 12.74
N ALA A 167 -15.08 -4.35 11.44
CA ALA A 167 -15.83 -5.46 10.87
C ALA A 167 -15.09 -6.78 11.04
N GLY A 168 -13.78 -6.81 10.79
CA GLY A 168 -12.95 -7.98 10.97
C GLY A 168 -12.90 -8.47 12.42
N LEU A 169 -12.83 -7.57 13.41
CA LEU A 169 -12.89 -7.90 14.83
C LEU A 169 -14.25 -8.50 15.23
N CYS A 170 -15.35 -7.90 14.77
CA CYS A 170 -16.71 -8.39 15.03
C CYS A 170 -16.98 -9.79 14.44
N LEU A 171 -16.34 -10.10 13.30
CA LEU A 171 -16.48 -11.40 12.63
C LEU A 171 -15.48 -12.46 13.13
N SER A 172 -14.48 -12.06 13.92
CA SER A 172 -13.46 -12.96 14.45
C SER A 172 -14.01 -13.80 15.61
N THR A 173 -13.46 -14.99 15.79
CA THR A 173 -13.86 -15.94 16.85
C THR A 173 -12.71 -16.23 17.80
N SER A 174 -12.97 -16.95 18.89
CA SER A 174 -11.92 -17.41 19.79
C SER A 174 -11.19 -18.60 19.17
N ILE A 175 -9.86 -18.57 19.25
CA ILE A 175 -9.04 -19.71 18.83
C ILE A 175 -9.15 -20.84 19.86
N SER A 176 -9.20 -22.09 19.41
CA SER A 176 -9.19 -23.24 20.31
C SER A 176 -7.82 -23.39 21.00
N PRO A 177 -7.76 -23.94 22.22
CA PRO A 177 -6.48 -24.18 22.92
C PRO A 177 -5.50 -25.02 22.09
N ALA A 178 -6.01 -26.04 21.38
CA ALA A 178 -5.19 -26.87 20.50
C ALA A 178 -4.58 -26.08 19.34
N ALA A 179 -5.36 -25.21 18.68
CA ALA A 179 -4.86 -24.37 17.60
C ALA A 179 -3.93 -23.25 18.11
N ALA A 180 -4.14 -22.77 19.34
CA ALA A 180 -3.30 -21.73 19.95
C ALA A 180 -1.88 -22.25 20.26
N THR A 181 -1.71 -23.54 20.53
CA THR A 181 -0.41 -24.19 20.81
C THR A 181 0.27 -24.77 19.58
N MET A 182 -0.36 -24.70 18.40
CA MET A 182 0.29 -25.15 17.15
C MET A 182 1.59 -24.38 16.89
N ASP A 183 2.61 -25.09 16.48
CA ASP A 183 3.81 -24.47 15.91
C ASP A 183 3.49 -23.99 14.49
N VAL A 184 3.47 -22.69 14.32
CA VAL A 184 3.12 -22.05 13.02
C VAL A 184 4.29 -21.22 12.54
N PRO A 185 4.56 -21.23 11.22
CA PRO A 185 5.70 -20.53 10.63
C PRO A 185 5.66 -19.01 10.82
N PHE A 186 4.46 -18.47 11.02
CA PHE A 186 4.28 -17.04 11.19
C PHE A 186 3.03 -16.72 12.05
N ARG A 187 3.23 -15.98 13.13
CA ARG A 187 2.13 -15.47 13.96
C ARG A 187 1.88 -14.00 13.66
N ILE A 188 0.62 -13.69 13.36
CA ILE A 188 0.18 -12.30 13.19
C ILE A 188 0.06 -11.68 14.58
N ASN A 189 1.00 -10.77 14.90
CA ASN A 189 0.92 -9.97 16.11
C ASN A 189 -0.15 -8.88 15.97
N ASN A 190 -0.76 -8.51 17.08
CA ASN A 190 -1.83 -7.51 17.09
C ASN A 190 -1.24 -6.09 17.18
N PRO A 191 -1.38 -5.25 16.15
CA PRO A 191 -0.99 -3.86 16.22
C PRO A 191 -1.73 -3.10 17.32
N LEU A 192 -1.11 -2.06 17.85
CA LEU A 192 -1.72 -1.20 18.88
C LEU A 192 -3.10 -0.68 18.43
N LEU A 193 -3.26 -0.33 17.16
CA LEU A 193 -4.53 0.12 16.59
C LEU A 193 -5.65 -0.91 16.77
N PHE A 194 -5.36 -2.20 16.58
CA PHE A 194 -6.36 -3.27 16.78
C PHE A 194 -6.80 -3.38 18.24
N THR A 195 -5.84 -3.28 19.15
CA THR A 195 -6.11 -3.30 20.58
C THR A 195 -6.95 -2.10 21.03
N LEU A 196 -6.66 -0.91 20.52
CA LEU A 196 -7.42 0.30 20.81
C LEU A 196 -8.85 0.22 20.27
N LEU A 197 -9.01 -0.17 19.00
CA LEU A 197 -10.32 -0.30 18.38
C LEU A 197 -11.15 -1.39 19.05
N ARG A 198 -10.54 -2.52 19.42
CA ARG A 198 -11.22 -3.55 20.21
C ARG A 198 -11.74 -3.00 21.54
N ARG A 199 -10.92 -2.27 22.29
CA ARG A 199 -11.35 -1.64 23.55
C ARG A 199 -12.52 -0.68 23.36
N LEU A 200 -12.53 0.07 22.28
CA LEU A 200 -13.60 1.03 21.95
C LEU A 200 -14.92 0.31 21.61
N ILE A 201 -14.85 -0.84 20.94
CA ILE A 201 -16.04 -1.56 20.47
C ILE A 201 -16.57 -2.53 21.54
N LEU A 202 -15.73 -2.98 22.47
CA LEU A 202 -16.08 -3.98 23.49
C LEU A 202 -17.38 -3.68 24.28
N PRO A 203 -17.70 -2.43 24.65
CA PRO A 203 -18.97 -2.12 25.32
C PRO A 203 -20.20 -2.39 24.46
N PHE A 204 -20.09 -2.32 23.13
CA PHE A 204 -21.18 -2.52 22.19
C PHE A 204 -21.24 -3.96 21.65
N HIS A 205 -20.13 -4.68 21.73
CA HIS A 205 -19.98 -6.04 21.24
C HIS A 205 -19.14 -6.89 22.21
N PRO A 206 -19.71 -7.30 23.35
CA PRO A 206 -18.96 -7.98 24.42
C PRO A 206 -18.41 -9.36 24.03
N GLY A 207 -18.92 -9.96 22.95
CA GLY A 207 -18.46 -11.26 22.42
C GLY A 207 -17.13 -11.24 21.65
N ILE A 208 -16.52 -10.07 21.42
CA ILE A 208 -15.24 -10.01 20.70
C ILE A 208 -14.13 -10.67 21.52
N PRO A 209 -13.40 -11.67 20.96
CA PRO A 209 -12.33 -12.37 21.67
C PRO A 209 -11.21 -11.42 22.12
N THR A 210 -10.46 -11.83 23.13
CA THR A 210 -9.26 -11.09 23.54
C THR A 210 -8.20 -11.16 22.44
N VAL A 211 -7.34 -10.14 22.35
CA VAL A 211 -6.31 -10.03 21.28
C VAL A 211 -5.33 -11.22 21.28
N HIS A 212 -5.15 -11.87 22.45
CA HIS A 212 -4.27 -13.04 22.58
C HIS A 212 -4.97 -14.37 22.22
N ASN A 213 -6.29 -14.37 22.16
CA ASN A 213 -7.11 -15.57 21.95
C ASN A 213 -8.01 -15.46 20.71
N ILE A 214 -7.63 -14.61 19.76
CA ILE A 214 -8.41 -14.35 18.56
C ILE A 214 -8.02 -15.28 17.43
N LEU A 215 -9.00 -15.90 16.81
CA LEU A 215 -8.90 -16.47 15.47
C LEU A 215 -9.37 -15.38 14.49
N PRO A 216 -8.45 -14.74 13.77
CA PRO A 216 -8.80 -13.57 12.97
C PRO A 216 -9.59 -13.96 11.72
N HIS A 217 -10.74 -13.30 11.51
CA HIS A 217 -11.45 -13.40 10.24
C HIS A 217 -10.57 -12.88 9.08
N PRO A 218 -10.67 -13.39 7.86
CA PRO A 218 -9.85 -12.95 6.72
C PRO A 218 -9.87 -11.44 6.45
N MET A 219 -10.96 -10.74 6.73
CA MET A 219 -10.99 -9.27 6.68
C MET A 219 -10.01 -8.63 7.64
N LEU A 220 -9.86 -9.19 8.86
CA LEU A 220 -8.91 -8.68 9.85
C LEU A 220 -7.47 -8.93 9.40
N VAL A 221 -7.22 -10.10 8.80
CA VAL A 221 -5.91 -10.44 8.18
C VAL A 221 -5.59 -9.47 7.04
N ALA A 222 -6.55 -9.18 6.17
CA ALA A 222 -6.40 -8.22 5.09
C ALA A 222 -6.12 -6.80 5.58
N ALA A 223 -6.83 -6.36 6.62
CA ALA A 223 -6.61 -5.06 7.24
C ALA A 223 -5.22 -4.97 7.90
N TRP A 224 -4.75 -6.07 8.53
CA TRP A 224 -3.40 -6.16 9.08
C TRP A 224 -2.35 -6.00 7.97
N ILE A 225 -2.49 -6.72 6.86
CA ILE A 225 -1.58 -6.61 5.70
C ILE A 225 -1.62 -5.20 5.12
N GLY A 226 -2.80 -4.59 4.96
CA GLY A 226 -2.96 -3.23 4.45
C GLY A 226 -2.26 -2.19 5.32
N ILE A 227 -2.42 -2.27 6.64
CA ILE A 227 -1.72 -1.39 7.61
C ILE A 227 -0.21 -1.65 7.57
N PHE A 228 0.21 -2.91 7.47
CA PHE A 228 1.62 -3.27 7.38
C PHE A 228 2.27 -2.64 6.13
N ILE A 229 1.66 -2.78 4.95
CA ILE A 229 2.13 -2.16 3.70
C ILE A 229 2.19 -0.63 3.85
N THR A 230 1.15 -0.01 4.42
CA THR A 230 1.12 1.43 4.68
C THR A 230 2.23 1.87 5.63
N SER A 231 2.52 1.07 6.66
CA SER A 231 3.62 1.35 7.62
C SER A 231 4.99 1.24 6.96
N LEU A 232 5.18 0.28 6.06
CA LEU A 232 6.41 0.14 5.29
C LEU A 232 6.63 1.34 4.36
N ASN A 233 5.57 1.88 3.76
CA ASN A 233 5.66 3.09 2.94
C ASN A 233 6.03 4.34 3.77
N LEU A 234 5.78 4.34 5.09
CA LEU A 234 6.20 5.42 5.99
C LEU A 234 7.66 5.32 6.43
N LEU A 235 8.41 4.29 6.03
CA LEU A 235 9.84 4.24 6.31
C LEU A 235 10.55 5.44 5.68
N PRO A 236 11.42 6.14 6.44
CA PRO A 236 12.03 7.41 6.01
C PRO A 236 13.23 7.16 5.08
N ALA A 237 13.00 6.48 3.96
CA ALA A 237 14.04 6.09 3.01
C ALA A 237 13.58 6.14 1.56
N GLY A 238 14.48 6.44 0.66
CA GLY A 238 14.29 6.39 -0.78
C GLY A 238 13.11 7.25 -1.26
N GLN A 239 12.30 6.71 -2.16
CA GLN A 239 11.10 7.33 -2.70
C GLN A 239 9.80 6.84 -2.03
N LEU A 240 9.92 6.20 -0.85
CA LEU A 240 8.75 5.86 -0.04
C LEU A 240 8.09 7.14 0.49
N ASP A 241 6.85 7.03 0.94
CA ASP A 241 6.09 8.17 1.47
C ASP A 241 6.81 8.86 2.63
N GLY A 242 7.35 8.08 3.57
CA GLY A 242 8.20 8.59 4.64
C GLY A 242 9.49 9.23 4.14
N GLY A 243 10.05 8.76 3.03
CA GLY A 243 11.17 9.39 2.34
C GLY A 243 10.79 10.79 1.80
N HIS A 244 9.65 10.92 1.15
CA HIS A 244 9.13 12.22 0.69
C HIS A 244 8.90 13.20 1.84
N ILE A 245 8.33 12.73 2.95
CA ILE A 245 8.13 13.54 4.17
C ILE A 245 9.48 14.02 4.70
N MET A 246 10.45 13.13 4.88
CA MET A 246 11.78 13.48 5.39
C MET A 246 12.53 14.44 4.47
N TYR A 247 12.46 14.23 3.16
CA TYR A 247 13.09 15.14 2.20
C TYR A 247 12.44 16.53 2.20
N ALA A 248 11.12 16.62 2.36
CA ALA A 248 10.42 17.89 2.49
C ALA A 248 10.83 18.68 3.73
N LEU A 249 11.12 17.99 4.85
CA LEU A 249 11.61 18.58 6.09
C LEU A 249 13.07 19.02 5.95
N SER A 250 13.96 18.10 5.55
CA SER A 250 15.38 18.37 5.36
C SER A 250 16.00 17.32 4.42
N PRO A 251 16.67 17.73 3.33
CA PRO A 251 17.41 16.82 2.45
C PRO A 251 18.53 16.04 3.17
N ASP A 252 19.20 16.68 4.13
CA ASP A 252 20.28 16.03 4.89
C ASP A 252 19.72 15.01 5.89
N ALA A 253 18.59 15.34 6.56
CA ALA A 253 17.86 14.39 7.39
C ALA A 253 17.39 13.17 6.59
N HIS A 254 16.90 13.37 5.35
CA HIS A 254 16.53 12.26 4.46
C HIS A 254 17.71 11.33 4.15
N ARG A 255 18.90 11.87 3.86
CA ARG A 255 20.08 11.06 3.61
C ARG A 255 20.50 10.23 4.82
N THR A 256 20.46 10.85 6.01
CA THR A 256 20.82 10.19 7.26
C THR A 256 19.78 9.14 7.64
N SER A 257 18.48 9.48 7.60
CA SER A 257 17.39 8.54 7.92
C SER A 257 17.37 7.35 6.97
N GLY A 258 17.63 7.56 5.67
CA GLY A 258 17.73 6.48 4.70
C GLY A 258 18.83 5.47 5.05
N LYS A 259 20.02 5.93 5.47
CA LYS A 259 21.10 5.05 5.94
C LYS A 259 20.70 4.28 7.20
N ILE A 260 20.08 4.96 8.16
CA ILE A 260 19.59 4.35 9.41
C ILE A 260 18.53 3.28 9.09
N THR A 261 17.59 3.57 8.19
CA THR A 261 16.56 2.62 7.78
C THR A 261 17.15 1.36 7.14
N VAL A 262 18.14 1.51 6.26
CA VAL A 262 18.84 0.37 5.65
C VAL A 262 19.57 -0.45 6.72
N LEU A 263 20.29 0.19 7.63
CA LEU A 263 20.98 -0.49 8.73
C LEU A 263 19.97 -1.23 9.63
N PHE A 264 18.87 -0.57 9.99
CA PHE A 264 17.79 -1.20 10.76
C PHE A 264 17.23 -2.43 10.04
N ALA A 265 16.95 -2.31 8.73
CA ALA A 265 16.40 -3.42 7.95
C ALA A 265 17.40 -4.60 7.83
N LEU A 266 18.70 -4.33 7.74
CA LEU A 266 19.74 -5.38 7.77
C LEU A 266 19.75 -6.12 9.11
N ILE A 267 19.73 -5.37 10.23
CA ILE A 267 19.69 -5.95 11.58
C ILE A 267 18.36 -6.74 11.76
N ALA A 268 17.22 -6.17 11.38
CA ALA A 268 15.94 -6.83 11.47
C ALA A 268 15.87 -8.08 10.58
N GLY A 269 16.52 -8.08 9.43
CA GLY A 269 16.67 -9.26 8.56
C GLY A 269 17.42 -10.41 9.23
N THR A 270 18.41 -10.09 10.05
CA THR A 270 19.20 -11.08 10.75
C THR A 270 18.47 -11.66 11.99
N PHE A 271 17.81 -10.81 12.77
CA PHE A 271 17.27 -11.20 14.09
C PHE A 271 15.77 -11.40 14.14
N CYS A 272 15.00 -10.84 13.16
CA CYS A 272 13.54 -10.88 13.20
C CYS A 272 12.96 -11.71 12.05
N TRP A 273 13.16 -11.26 10.80
CA TRP A 273 12.54 -11.89 9.64
C TRP A 273 13.35 -11.61 8.37
N VAL A 274 13.68 -12.68 7.64
CA VAL A 274 14.47 -12.64 6.40
C VAL A 274 13.91 -11.70 5.32
N GLY A 275 12.61 -11.46 5.31
CA GLY A 275 11.96 -10.53 4.36
C GLY A 275 12.47 -9.09 4.44
N TRP A 276 13.12 -8.67 5.55
CA TRP A 276 13.76 -7.37 5.64
C TRP A 276 14.95 -7.20 4.68
N TYR A 277 15.63 -8.29 4.29
CA TYR A 277 16.66 -8.23 3.25
C TYR A 277 16.10 -7.88 1.89
N LEU A 278 14.87 -8.36 1.56
CA LEU A 278 14.18 -7.95 0.35
C LEU A 278 13.90 -6.44 0.36
N TRP A 279 13.49 -5.87 1.50
CA TRP A 279 13.29 -4.43 1.64
C TRP A 279 14.60 -3.66 1.49
N CYS A 280 15.71 -4.14 2.05
CA CYS A 280 17.04 -3.57 1.80
C CYS A 280 17.35 -3.54 0.30
N PHE A 281 17.17 -4.67 -0.39
CA PHE A 281 17.41 -4.77 -1.82
C PHE A 281 16.55 -3.78 -2.62
N LEU A 282 15.26 -3.68 -2.32
CA LEU A 282 14.34 -2.74 -2.97
C LEU A 282 14.77 -1.28 -2.76
N LEU A 283 15.25 -0.92 -1.56
CA LEU A 283 15.74 0.43 -1.27
C LEU A 283 17.04 0.79 -2.01
N PHE A 284 17.82 -0.21 -2.45
CA PHE A 284 19.04 0.00 -3.24
C PHE A 284 18.78 0.10 -4.75
N LEU A 285 17.58 -0.25 -5.25
CA LEU A 285 17.30 -0.16 -6.68
C LEU A 285 17.47 1.27 -7.20
N PRO A 286 18.01 1.46 -8.46
CA PRO A 286 18.28 2.77 -9.06
C PRO A 286 17.03 3.55 -9.24
N GLY A 287 16.03 3.64 -8.91
CA GLY A 287 14.80 4.45 -8.98
C GLY A 287 14.28 4.86 -7.60
N MET A 288 14.84 4.29 -6.54
CA MET A 288 14.43 4.55 -5.15
C MET A 288 15.22 5.70 -4.50
N ARG A 289 16.23 6.23 -5.18
CA ARG A 289 16.95 7.43 -4.73
C ARG A 289 16.12 8.67 -5.07
N HIS A 290 15.98 9.55 -4.10
CA HIS A 290 15.33 10.85 -4.35
C HIS A 290 16.19 11.65 -5.33
N PRO A 291 15.60 12.23 -6.39
CA PRO A 291 16.34 13.00 -7.41
C PRO A 291 16.99 14.26 -6.83
#